data_fcd0ef0fb0a109ad66973afedc1cf9ad
#
_entry.id   fcd0ef0fb0a109ad66973afedc1cf9ad
#
_cell.length_a   1.000
_cell.length_b   1.000
_cell.length_c   1.000
_cell.angle_alpha   90.00
_cell.angle_beta   90.00
_cell.angle_gamma   90.00
#
_symmetry.space_group_name_H-M   'P 1'
#
loop_
_entity.id
_entity.type
_entity.pdbx_description
1 polymer ?
#
loop_
_entity_poly.entity_id
_entity_poly.type
_entity_poly.pdbx_seq_one_letter_code
_entity_poly.pdbx_strand_id
1 'polypeptide(L)'
;MVNRMCKSRSVFLALLLIFCPALNFAQQSPPPGGTPPQANPAANGPILVNRPPPRPPAPMSPVTPEGRIHLDVLVSDSAGKPVPGLEPPDFKLLDNNQPAKILSFRSFDGVNVKPNPPVEVILLFDTVNLPLQQVAFTRQEIAKFLRQNSGHLAQPVSLMLLTEAGLRIQPRSSVDGNALVAVLDQIKGGVHSINSAMGSAGDLERFQLSLRQMATIAENEATRPGRKLLIWVGPGWPMLNSNSFSFSDKDQRQYFDTIVELTNKLREARMAVYSVAPENVESDGRRRFMYQDFLKGVPSPRKADTGNLALKVLVLHSSGRILGPDNNLAEQINTSITEANAFYTISFNPPHAEHADEYHDLKVQVSQPGLTTRTTSGYYNQP
;
A
#
# COMPACT_ATOMS: atom_id res chain seq x y z
N MET A 1 -51.98 -24.06 -40.15
CA MET A 1 -53.22 -23.25 -40.14
C MET A 1 -52.88 -21.89 -39.58
N VAL A 2 -52.97 -20.92 -40.48
CA VAL A 2 -53.44 -19.52 -40.40
C VAL A 2 -52.55 -18.61 -39.52
N ASN A 3 -51.64 -17.84 -40.02
CA ASN A 3 -51.63 -16.66 -40.91
C ASN A 3 -52.33 -15.42 -40.32
N ARG A 4 -51.57 -14.33 -40.09
CA ARG A 4 -51.80 -12.90 -40.44
C ARG A 4 -50.79 -12.04 -39.66
N MET A 5 -49.77 -11.45 -40.23
CA MET A 5 -49.65 -10.30 -41.15
C MET A 5 -50.42 -9.03 -40.75
N CYS A 6 -49.63 -7.96 -40.74
CA CYS A 6 -49.92 -6.54 -41.00
C CYS A 6 -49.71 -5.63 -39.79
N LYS A 7 -49.10 -4.46 -39.83
CA LYS A 7 -48.70 -3.50 -40.88
C LYS A 7 -47.77 -2.42 -40.27
N SER A 8 -46.84 -2.01 -41.09
CA SER A 8 -46.08 -0.78 -41.12
C SER A 8 -46.91 0.51 -40.86
N ARG A 9 -46.31 1.47 -40.12
CA ARG A 9 -46.54 2.90 -40.40
C ARG A 9 -45.30 3.72 -40.07
N SER A 10 -44.68 4.21 -41.13
CA SER A 10 -43.72 5.32 -41.15
C SER A 10 -44.42 6.64 -40.86
N VAL A 11 -43.83 7.52 -40.07
CA VAL A 11 -44.17 8.97 -40.07
C VAL A 11 -42.87 9.77 -39.88
N PHE A 12 -42.43 10.34 -40.95
CA PHE A 12 -41.91 11.68 -41.26
C PHE A 12 -41.16 12.50 -40.21
N LEU A 13 -39.99 12.82 -40.62
CA LEU A 13 -39.05 13.90 -40.53
C LEU A 13 -39.70 15.30 -40.32
N ALA A 14 -39.22 16.07 -39.37
CA ALA A 14 -39.26 17.52 -39.40
C ALA A 14 -37.96 18.10 -38.82
N LEU A 15 -37.11 18.62 -39.69
CA LEU A 15 -35.96 19.47 -39.40
C LEU A 15 -36.47 20.82 -38.88
N LEU A 16 -36.00 21.29 -37.76
CA LEU A 16 -36.12 22.69 -37.35
C LEU A 16 -34.71 23.24 -37.06
N LEU A 17 -34.22 23.99 -38.00
CA LEU A 17 -33.03 24.86 -37.86
C LEU A 17 -33.42 26.06 -37.01
N ILE A 18 -32.77 26.24 -35.84
CA ILE A 18 -32.85 27.47 -35.07
C ILE A 18 -31.46 28.13 -35.10
N PHE A 19 -31.45 29.29 -35.71
CA PHE A 19 -30.34 30.28 -35.73
C PHE A 19 -29.98 30.71 -34.32
N CYS A 20 -28.70 30.69 -34.00
CA CYS A 20 -28.14 31.35 -32.84
C CYS A 20 -27.50 32.68 -33.23
N PRO A 21 -27.89 33.82 -32.67
CA PRO A 21 -27.15 35.07 -32.87
C PRO A 21 -25.95 35.11 -31.93
N ALA A 22 -24.79 35.52 -32.50
CA ALA A 22 -23.57 35.82 -31.77
C ALA A 22 -23.77 37.04 -30.85
N LEU A 23 -23.56 36.88 -29.58
CA LEU A 23 -23.43 37.95 -28.58
C LEU A 23 -21.96 38.25 -28.38
N ASN A 24 -21.53 39.42 -28.88
CA ASN A 24 -20.26 40.04 -28.52
C ASN A 24 -20.25 40.44 -27.05
N PHE A 25 -19.39 39.84 -26.26
CA PHE A 25 -19.07 40.34 -24.92
C PHE A 25 -17.85 41.27 -25.01
N ALA A 26 -18.12 42.56 -24.78
CA ALA A 26 -17.10 43.58 -24.58
C ALA A 26 -16.29 43.32 -23.33
N GLN A 27 -14.97 43.40 -23.42
CA GLN A 27 -14.05 43.42 -22.31
C GLN A 27 -14.29 44.66 -21.43
N GLN A 28 -14.74 44.49 -20.20
CA GLN A 28 -14.70 45.51 -19.15
C GLN A 28 -13.47 45.26 -18.28
N SER A 29 -12.59 46.25 -18.20
CA SER A 29 -11.47 46.30 -17.27
C SER A 29 -11.95 46.41 -15.83
N PRO A 30 -11.30 45.76 -14.84
CA PRO A 30 -11.68 45.87 -13.44
C PRO A 30 -11.22 47.23 -12.85
N PRO A 31 -11.98 47.78 -11.87
CA PRO A 31 -11.59 48.99 -11.15
C PRO A 31 -10.46 48.71 -10.14
N PRO A 32 -9.61 49.72 -9.85
CA PRO A 32 -8.54 49.58 -8.87
C PRO A 32 -9.03 49.80 -7.45
N GLY A 33 -8.56 48.99 -6.52
CA GLY A 33 -8.57 49.26 -5.08
C GLY A 33 -9.58 48.46 -4.28
N GLY A 34 -9.22 47.27 -3.85
CA GLY A 34 -9.83 46.54 -2.76
C GLY A 34 -8.74 45.93 -1.87
N THR A 35 -8.71 46.35 -0.62
CA THR A 35 -7.83 45.84 0.45
C THR A 35 -7.93 44.32 0.55
N PRO A 36 -6.79 43.58 0.69
CA PRO A 36 -6.86 42.15 0.84
C PRO A 36 -7.57 41.78 2.14
N PRO A 37 -8.44 40.76 2.14
CA PRO A 37 -9.09 40.28 3.37
C PRO A 37 -8.04 39.75 4.33
N GLN A 38 -8.10 40.24 5.58
CA GLN A 38 -7.32 39.71 6.70
C GLN A 38 -7.57 38.22 6.84
N ALA A 39 -6.50 37.45 6.86
CA ALA A 39 -6.51 36.03 7.13
C ALA A 39 -7.07 35.79 8.54
N ASN A 40 -8.15 35.04 8.61
CA ASN A 40 -8.78 34.59 9.86
C ASN A 40 -7.90 33.47 10.46
N PRO A 41 -7.36 33.57 11.70
CA PRO A 41 -6.42 32.60 12.24
C PRO A 41 -7.05 31.31 12.81
N ALA A 42 -8.27 30.97 12.44
CA ALA A 42 -9.01 29.84 13.05
C ALA A 42 -9.33 28.69 12.07
N ALA A 43 -8.40 28.27 11.22
CA ALA A 43 -8.60 27.10 10.35
C ALA A 43 -7.33 26.22 10.22
N ASN A 44 -6.75 25.85 11.35
CA ASN A 44 -5.65 24.86 11.40
C ASN A 44 -6.18 23.46 11.75
N GLY A 45 -7.23 23.01 11.06
CA GLY A 45 -7.62 21.59 11.04
C GLY A 45 -6.69 20.80 10.12
N PRO A 46 -6.47 19.49 10.38
CA PRO A 46 -5.69 18.65 9.50
C PRO A 46 -6.36 18.54 8.12
N ILE A 47 -5.66 18.98 7.08
CA ILE A 47 -6.14 18.97 5.69
C ILE A 47 -5.43 17.85 4.92
N LEU A 48 -6.19 17.05 4.16
CA LEU A 48 -5.62 16.14 3.16
C LEU A 48 -5.06 16.95 1.98
N VAL A 49 -3.79 16.75 1.69
CA VAL A 49 -3.13 17.45 0.58
C VAL A 49 -3.10 16.55 -0.65
N ASN A 50 -3.58 17.05 -1.79
CA ASN A 50 -3.35 16.40 -3.09
C ASN A 50 -1.87 16.52 -3.44
N ARG A 51 -1.18 15.39 -3.58
CA ARG A 51 0.18 15.37 -4.08
C ARG A 51 0.16 15.23 -5.60
N PRO A 52 0.88 16.06 -6.36
CA PRO A 52 0.99 15.87 -7.81
C PRO A 52 1.60 14.50 -8.11
N PRO A 53 1.27 13.89 -9.25
CA PRO A 53 1.87 12.63 -9.66
C PRO A 53 3.39 12.75 -9.65
N PRO A 54 4.12 11.71 -9.24
CA PRO A 54 5.57 11.74 -9.20
C PRO A 54 6.11 12.03 -10.61
N ARG A 55 7.15 12.88 -10.64
CA ARG A 55 7.94 13.09 -11.84
C ARG A 55 8.45 11.72 -12.32
N PRO A 56 8.53 11.44 -13.63
CA PRO A 56 9.17 10.21 -14.12
C PRO A 56 10.51 10.03 -13.41
N PRO A 57 10.87 8.80 -13.01
CA PRO A 57 12.12 8.56 -12.31
C PRO A 57 13.26 9.18 -13.10
N ALA A 58 14.08 9.97 -12.41
CA ALA A 58 15.34 10.45 -12.96
C ALA A 58 16.17 9.23 -13.36
N PRO A 59 17.03 9.31 -14.39
CA PRO A 59 17.92 8.20 -14.72
C PRO A 59 18.65 7.79 -13.44
N MET A 60 18.58 6.47 -13.14
CA MET A 60 19.10 5.89 -11.91
C MET A 60 20.55 6.35 -11.71
N SER A 61 20.80 7.01 -10.58
CA SER A 61 22.16 7.26 -10.11
C SER A 61 22.86 5.90 -9.98
N PRO A 62 24.18 5.81 -10.24
CA PRO A 62 24.92 4.55 -10.06
C PRO A 62 24.63 4.04 -8.63
N VAL A 63 24.08 2.84 -8.56
CA VAL A 63 23.71 2.21 -7.29
C VAL A 63 24.99 1.98 -6.51
N THR A 64 25.12 2.62 -5.37
CA THR A 64 26.24 2.36 -4.45
C THR A 64 26.00 0.99 -3.82
N PRO A 65 27.05 0.13 -3.70
CA PRO A 65 26.93 -1.15 -3.03
C PRO A 65 26.24 -1.00 -1.68
N GLU A 66 25.27 -1.84 -1.40
CA GLU A 66 24.48 -1.70 -0.20
C GLU A 66 25.36 -1.96 1.03
N GLY A 67 25.38 -1.02 1.96
CA GLY A 67 26.03 -1.19 3.25
C GLY A 67 25.30 -2.21 4.11
N ARG A 68 25.41 -2.05 5.43
CA ARG A 68 24.78 -2.93 6.41
C ARG A 68 23.27 -2.99 6.26
N ILE A 69 22.73 -4.20 6.10
CA ILE A 69 21.28 -4.45 6.05
C ILE A 69 20.72 -4.57 7.46
N HIS A 70 19.61 -3.89 7.72
CA HIS A 70 18.85 -3.97 8.95
C HIS A 70 17.52 -4.71 8.70
N LEU A 71 17.22 -5.67 9.57
CA LEU A 71 15.99 -6.45 9.51
C LEU A 71 15.22 -6.29 10.81
N ASP A 72 13.94 -6.01 10.70
CA ASP A 72 13.00 -6.13 11.82
C ASP A 72 12.42 -7.53 11.81
N VAL A 73 12.53 -8.22 12.95
CA VAL A 73 12.12 -9.62 13.13
C VAL A 73 11.01 -9.65 14.17
N LEU A 74 9.85 -10.14 13.77
CA LEU A 74 8.76 -10.46 14.68
C LEU A 74 8.88 -11.93 15.05
N VAL A 75 8.79 -12.21 16.35
CA VAL A 75 8.73 -13.58 16.87
C VAL A 75 7.40 -13.74 17.58
N SER A 76 6.67 -14.78 17.26
CA SER A 76 5.37 -15.08 17.86
C SER A 76 5.24 -16.54 18.25
N ASP A 77 4.44 -16.81 19.28
CA ASP A 77 4.02 -18.15 19.67
C ASP A 77 2.96 -18.73 18.71
N SER A 78 2.50 -19.93 19.00
CA SER A 78 1.46 -20.62 18.21
C SER A 78 0.11 -19.91 18.19
N ALA A 79 -0.15 -19.03 19.18
CA ALA A 79 -1.35 -18.19 19.23
C ALA A 79 -1.16 -16.84 18.48
N GLY A 80 0.02 -16.61 17.90
CA GLY A 80 0.36 -15.36 17.20
C GLY A 80 0.73 -14.20 18.14
N LYS A 81 0.89 -14.47 19.44
CA LYS A 81 1.28 -13.45 20.42
C LYS A 81 2.78 -13.19 20.33
N PRO A 82 3.21 -11.91 20.31
CA PRO A 82 4.62 -11.56 20.31
C PRO A 82 5.36 -12.14 21.52
N VAL A 83 6.55 -12.67 21.28
CA VAL A 83 7.44 -13.25 22.31
C VAL A 83 8.62 -12.33 22.52
N PRO A 84 8.66 -11.55 23.62
CA PRO A 84 9.83 -10.73 24.01
C PRO A 84 10.86 -11.57 24.77
N GLY A 85 12.04 -10.97 25.01
CA GLY A 85 13.05 -11.52 25.94
C GLY A 85 13.99 -12.56 25.32
N LEU A 86 13.97 -12.78 24.01
CA LEU A 86 14.96 -13.59 23.33
C LEU A 86 16.30 -12.83 23.23
N GLU A 87 17.40 -13.56 23.23
CA GLU A 87 18.75 -13.04 23.18
C GLU A 87 19.45 -13.34 21.84
N PRO A 88 20.57 -12.67 21.49
CA PRO A 88 21.26 -12.89 20.22
C PRO A 88 21.58 -14.36 19.90
N PRO A 89 21.98 -15.24 20.84
CA PRO A 89 22.25 -16.65 20.58
C PRO A 89 21.02 -17.45 20.12
N ASP A 90 19.81 -16.96 20.45
CA ASP A 90 18.58 -17.61 20.05
C ASP A 90 18.30 -17.50 18.55
N PHE A 91 18.96 -16.55 17.85
CA PHE A 91 18.71 -16.22 16.46
C PHE A 91 19.77 -16.79 15.54
N LYS A 92 19.31 -17.37 14.44
CA LYS A 92 20.14 -17.78 13.30
C LYS A 92 19.64 -17.08 12.05
N LEU A 93 20.50 -16.28 11.44
CA LEU A 93 20.23 -15.66 10.13
C LEU A 93 20.82 -16.53 9.02
N LEU A 94 20.04 -16.77 7.99
CA LEU A 94 20.44 -17.43 6.76
C LEU A 94 20.24 -16.47 5.58
N ASP A 95 21.23 -16.39 4.71
CA ASP A 95 21.23 -15.70 3.44
C ASP A 95 21.50 -16.74 2.33
N ASN A 96 20.56 -16.93 1.42
CA ASN A 96 20.60 -18.04 0.44
C ASN A 96 20.89 -19.40 1.10
N ASN A 97 20.28 -19.67 2.25
CA ASN A 97 20.48 -20.85 3.11
C ASN A 97 21.89 -20.97 3.72
N GLN A 98 22.79 -20.00 3.53
CA GLN A 98 24.10 -19.96 4.19
C GLN A 98 24.03 -19.14 5.48
N PRO A 99 24.69 -19.55 6.56
CA PRO A 99 24.70 -18.77 7.79
C PRO A 99 25.35 -17.40 7.59
N ALA A 100 24.62 -16.34 7.94
CA ALA A 100 25.10 -14.96 7.94
C ALA A 100 25.33 -14.45 9.36
N LYS A 101 26.45 -13.72 9.55
CA LYS A 101 26.82 -13.20 10.88
C LYS A 101 25.96 -12.02 11.27
N ILE A 102 25.26 -12.13 12.39
CA ILE A 102 24.55 -11.01 13.02
C ILE A 102 25.59 -10.07 13.65
N LEU A 103 25.56 -8.80 13.26
CA LEU A 103 26.52 -7.77 13.70
C LEU A 103 25.95 -6.87 14.79
N SER A 104 24.65 -6.64 14.81
CA SER A 104 23.97 -5.91 15.88
C SER A 104 22.62 -6.54 16.18
N PHE A 105 22.20 -6.37 17.42
CA PHE A 105 20.94 -6.90 17.92
C PHE A 105 20.32 -5.89 18.89
N ARG A 106 19.01 -5.67 18.76
CA ARG A 106 18.20 -4.91 19.70
C ARG A 106 16.86 -5.61 19.89
N SER A 107 16.37 -5.64 21.13
CA SER A 107 15.06 -6.17 21.48
C SER A 107 14.15 -5.02 21.92
N PHE A 108 12.91 -5.02 21.44
CA PHE A 108 11.86 -4.09 21.85
C PHE A 108 10.68 -4.93 22.35
N ASP A 109 10.27 -4.73 23.60
CA ASP A 109 9.15 -5.45 24.21
C ASP A 109 7.84 -4.67 24.16
N GLY A 110 7.89 -3.43 23.65
CA GLY A 110 6.73 -2.54 23.51
C GLY A 110 6.24 -1.92 24.83
N VAL A 111 6.77 -2.34 25.97
CA VAL A 111 6.39 -1.87 27.31
C VAL A 111 7.55 -1.11 27.98
N ASN A 112 8.62 -1.80 28.29
CA ASN A 112 9.78 -1.25 28.99
C ASN A 112 10.81 -0.67 28.01
N VAL A 113 11.03 -1.38 26.90
CA VAL A 113 11.97 -0.97 25.85
C VAL A 113 11.19 -0.63 24.60
N LYS A 114 11.01 0.67 24.35
CA LYS A 114 10.30 1.21 23.21
C LYS A 114 11.26 1.67 22.12
N PRO A 115 10.89 1.54 20.82
CA PRO A 115 11.70 2.08 19.74
C PRO A 115 11.71 3.62 19.79
N ASN A 116 12.85 4.19 19.40
CA ASN A 116 12.99 5.63 19.21
C ASN A 116 13.65 5.89 17.83
N PRO A 117 12.95 6.51 16.88
CA PRO A 117 11.58 7.04 16.99
C PRO A 117 10.52 5.93 17.19
N PRO A 118 9.32 6.29 17.69
CA PRO A 118 8.19 5.37 17.82
C PRO A 118 7.84 4.75 16.46
N VAL A 119 7.25 3.55 16.50
CA VAL A 119 6.70 2.94 15.27
C VAL A 119 5.58 3.82 14.75
N GLU A 120 5.69 4.22 13.50
CA GLU A 120 4.64 4.99 12.82
C GLU A 120 3.65 4.05 12.12
N VAL A 121 2.37 4.29 12.34
CA VAL A 121 1.29 3.58 11.67
C VAL A 121 0.79 4.43 10.52
N ILE A 122 0.90 3.89 9.31
CA ILE A 122 0.33 4.49 8.10
C ILE A 122 -0.96 3.73 7.78
N LEU A 123 -2.10 4.38 8.00
CA LEU A 123 -3.41 3.81 7.70
C LEU A 123 -3.84 4.27 6.31
N LEU A 124 -3.75 3.38 5.33
CA LEU A 124 -4.12 3.67 3.95
C LEU A 124 -5.53 3.15 3.65
N PHE A 125 -6.44 4.06 3.37
CA PHE A 125 -7.79 3.75 2.91
C PHE A 125 -7.82 3.66 1.37
N ASP A 126 -8.00 2.47 0.85
CA ASP A 126 -8.05 2.19 -0.59
C ASP A 126 -9.45 2.35 -1.14
N THR A 127 -9.77 3.51 -1.71
CA THR A 127 -11.09 3.74 -2.34
C THR A 127 -11.11 3.37 -3.82
N VAL A 128 -9.97 3.03 -4.43
CA VAL A 128 -9.87 2.68 -5.86
C VAL A 128 -10.28 1.23 -6.10
N ASN A 129 -9.83 0.34 -5.22
CA ASN A 129 -10.03 -1.10 -5.41
C ASN A 129 -11.23 -1.64 -4.62
N LEU A 130 -11.78 -0.86 -3.69
CA LEU A 130 -13.02 -1.21 -2.99
C LEU A 130 -14.23 -1.01 -3.90
N PRO A 131 -15.19 -1.95 -3.90
CA PRO A 131 -16.51 -1.69 -4.46
C PRO A 131 -17.17 -0.48 -3.80
N LEU A 132 -17.87 0.34 -4.58
CA LEU A 132 -18.48 1.58 -4.10
C LEU A 132 -19.36 1.36 -2.84
N GLN A 133 -20.09 0.24 -2.80
CA GLN A 133 -20.95 -0.12 -1.68
C GLN A 133 -20.16 -0.38 -0.38
N GLN A 134 -18.89 -0.78 -0.50
CA GLN A 134 -18.03 -1.07 0.65
C GLN A 134 -17.27 0.15 1.16
N VAL A 135 -17.16 1.22 0.37
CA VAL A 135 -16.41 2.43 0.76
C VAL A 135 -17.00 3.07 2.02
N ALA A 136 -18.33 3.21 2.10
CA ALA A 136 -18.98 3.80 3.26
C ALA A 136 -18.81 2.94 4.53
N PHE A 137 -18.97 1.63 4.41
CA PHE A 137 -18.76 0.68 5.50
C PHE A 137 -17.30 0.71 5.99
N THR A 138 -16.33 0.61 5.08
CA THR A 138 -14.89 0.64 5.42
C THR A 138 -14.52 1.94 6.12
N ARG A 139 -15.06 3.08 5.65
CA ARG A 139 -14.87 4.38 6.31
C ARG A 139 -15.39 4.38 7.75
N GLN A 140 -16.57 3.79 7.99
CA GLN A 140 -17.15 3.70 9.34
C GLN A 140 -16.27 2.83 10.26
N GLU A 141 -15.75 1.71 9.78
CA GLU A 141 -14.87 0.84 10.55
C GLU A 141 -13.52 1.51 10.85
N ILE A 142 -12.94 2.25 9.90
CA ILE A 142 -11.75 3.08 10.16
C ILE A 142 -12.07 4.14 11.22
N ALA A 143 -13.20 4.83 11.12
CA ALA A 143 -13.63 5.81 12.12
C ALA A 143 -13.87 5.18 13.50
N LYS A 144 -14.42 3.97 13.56
CA LYS A 144 -14.60 3.19 14.79
C LYS A 144 -13.25 2.89 15.46
N PHE A 145 -12.23 2.45 14.69
CA PHE A 145 -10.88 2.29 15.21
C PHE A 145 -10.33 3.61 15.76
N LEU A 146 -10.40 4.70 15.00
CA LEU A 146 -9.85 5.99 15.38
C LEU A 146 -10.51 6.60 16.63
N ARG A 147 -11.78 6.28 16.89
CA ARG A 147 -12.52 6.74 18.08
C ARG A 147 -12.32 5.88 19.33
N GLN A 148 -11.58 4.78 19.24
CA GLN A 148 -11.29 3.96 20.43
C GLN A 148 -10.55 4.77 21.49
N ASN A 149 -10.67 4.35 22.75
CA ASN A 149 -10.07 5.04 23.89
C ASN A 149 -10.31 6.57 23.88
N SER A 150 -11.53 7.00 23.56
CA SER A 150 -11.93 8.41 23.42
C SER A 150 -11.13 9.18 22.36
N GLY A 151 -10.61 8.46 21.36
CA GLY A 151 -9.77 9.01 20.29
C GLY A 151 -8.29 9.12 20.64
N HIS A 152 -7.84 8.54 21.75
CA HIS A 152 -6.43 8.54 22.11
C HIS A 152 -5.72 7.31 21.54
N LEU A 153 -4.89 7.53 20.52
CA LEU A 153 -4.18 6.46 19.83
C LEU A 153 -2.85 6.14 20.55
N ALA A 154 -2.55 4.86 20.68
CA ALA A 154 -1.32 4.39 21.32
C ALA A 154 -0.05 4.68 20.48
N GLN A 155 -0.20 4.87 19.18
CA GLN A 155 0.86 5.12 18.21
C GLN A 155 0.48 6.34 17.37
N PRO A 156 1.47 7.11 16.86
CA PRO A 156 1.18 8.12 15.85
C PRO A 156 0.64 7.46 14.57
N VAL A 157 -0.49 7.93 14.08
CA VAL A 157 -1.15 7.45 12.85
C VAL A 157 -1.11 8.53 11.79
N SER A 158 -0.63 8.18 10.60
CA SER A 158 -0.74 8.97 9.37
C SER A 158 -1.90 8.41 8.55
N LEU A 159 -2.89 9.22 8.24
CA LEU A 159 -3.99 8.82 7.38
C LEU A 159 -3.66 9.11 5.92
N MET A 160 -3.75 8.08 5.08
CA MET A 160 -3.61 8.19 3.63
C MET A 160 -4.86 7.69 2.93
N LEU A 161 -5.21 8.33 1.82
CA LEU A 161 -6.35 7.95 1.00
C LEU A 161 -5.87 7.71 -0.42
N LEU A 162 -6.08 6.49 -0.93
CA LEU A 162 -5.87 6.16 -2.33
C LEU A 162 -7.15 6.46 -3.11
N THR A 163 -7.03 7.39 -4.07
CA THR A 163 -8.12 7.78 -4.98
C THR A 163 -7.68 7.64 -6.43
N GLU A 164 -8.60 7.71 -7.37
CA GLU A 164 -8.30 7.72 -8.81
C GLU A 164 -7.43 8.91 -9.22
N ALA A 165 -7.51 10.04 -8.50
CA ALA A 165 -6.63 11.19 -8.70
C ALA A 165 -5.23 11.01 -8.06
N GLY A 166 -4.97 9.86 -7.42
CA GLY A 166 -3.73 9.55 -6.73
C GLY A 166 -3.86 9.56 -5.21
N LEU A 167 -2.73 9.64 -4.53
CA LEU A 167 -2.62 9.56 -3.08
C LEU A 167 -2.87 10.92 -2.43
N ARG A 168 -3.78 10.94 -1.48
CA ARG A 168 -3.98 12.07 -0.56
C ARG A 168 -3.36 11.71 0.79
N ILE A 169 -2.48 12.55 1.28
CA ILE A 169 -1.71 12.29 2.50
C ILE A 169 -2.03 13.37 3.53
N GLN A 170 -2.33 12.95 4.76
CA GLN A 170 -2.33 13.87 5.88
C GLN A 170 -0.89 14.32 6.16
N PRO A 171 -0.63 15.65 6.32
CA PRO A 171 0.74 16.17 6.38
C PRO A 171 1.55 15.70 7.59
N ARG A 172 0.89 15.36 8.71
CA ARG A 172 1.54 14.95 9.96
C ARG A 172 0.79 13.79 10.59
N SER A 173 1.52 12.83 11.14
CA SER A 173 0.94 11.79 12.00
C SER A 173 0.34 12.40 13.27
N SER A 174 -0.68 11.76 13.82
CA SER A 174 -1.40 12.23 15.00
C SER A 174 -1.70 11.07 15.96
N VAL A 175 -1.67 11.35 17.25
CA VAL A 175 -2.22 10.47 18.29
C VAL A 175 -3.67 10.84 18.65
N ASP A 176 -4.20 11.91 18.05
CA ASP A 176 -5.60 12.32 18.18
C ASP A 176 -6.44 11.70 17.07
N GLY A 177 -7.09 10.59 17.38
CA GLY A 177 -7.98 9.88 16.45
C GLY A 177 -9.24 10.67 16.09
N ASN A 178 -9.73 11.56 16.97
CA ASN A 178 -10.91 12.39 16.65
C ASN A 178 -10.55 13.43 15.57
N ALA A 179 -9.36 14.01 15.63
CA ALA A 179 -8.86 14.89 14.57
C ALA A 179 -8.71 14.14 13.24
N LEU A 180 -8.26 12.87 13.27
CA LEU A 180 -8.16 12.00 12.07
C LEU A 180 -9.54 11.66 11.50
N VAL A 181 -10.54 11.43 12.35
CA VAL A 181 -11.93 11.22 11.90
C VAL A 181 -12.47 12.47 11.20
N ALA A 182 -12.20 13.66 11.72
CA ALA A 182 -12.61 14.90 11.05
C ALA A 182 -12.02 15.03 9.64
N VAL A 183 -10.78 14.57 9.43
CA VAL A 183 -10.16 14.48 8.10
C VAL A 183 -10.85 13.42 7.23
N LEU A 184 -11.12 12.24 7.80
CA LEU A 184 -11.81 11.15 7.11
C LEU A 184 -13.22 11.55 6.65
N ASP A 185 -13.94 12.34 7.44
CA ASP A 185 -15.30 12.82 7.14
C ASP A 185 -15.33 13.88 6.02
N GLN A 186 -14.22 14.57 5.76
CA GLN A 186 -14.08 15.48 4.61
C GLN A 186 -13.96 14.74 3.26
N ILE A 187 -13.76 13.42 3.29
CA ILE A 187 -13.68 12.60 2.10
C ILE A 187 -15.10 12.43 1.55
N LYS A 188 -15.45 13.28 0.61
CA LYS A 188 -16.69 13.10 -0.16
C LYS A 188 -16.50 11.91 -1.09
N GLY A 189 -17.44 10.96 -1.05
CA GLY A 189 -17.45 9.83 -1.97
C GLY A 189 -17.36 10.34 -3.40
N GLY A 190 -16.28 10.05 -4.09
CA GLY A 190 -16.12 10.35 -5.51
C GLY A 190 -16.91 9.36 -6.36
N VAL A 191 -17.29 9.78 -7.56
CA VAL A 191 -17.78 8.86 -8.58
C VAL A 191 -16.57 8.04 -9.03
N HIS A 192 -16.62 6.70 -8.92
CA HIS A 192 -15.59 5.84 -9.47
C HIS A 192 -15.67 5.88 -11.01
N SER A 193 -14.66 6.45 -11.65
CA SER A 193 -14.53 6.43 -13.12
C SER A 193 -13.89 5.13 -13.60
N ILE A 194 -12.95 4.59 -12.80
CA ILE A 194 -12.31 3.29 -13.05
C ILE A 194 -13.15 2.21 -12.36
N ASN A 195 -14.12 1.67 -13.05
CA ASN A 195 -15.01 0.66 -12.48
C ASN A 195 -14.80 -0.73 -13.08
N SER A 196 -15.37 -1.74 -12.43
CA SER A 196 -15.28 -3.13 -12.89
C SER A 196 -15.92 -3.37 -14.27
N ALA A 197 -16.80 -2.49 -14.75
CA ALA A 197 -17.39 -2.57 -16.09
C ALA A 197 -16.39 -2.28 -17.21
N MET A 198 -15.22 -1.67 -16.89
CA MET A 198 -14.12 -1.46 -17.85
C MET A 198 -13.33 -2.76 -18.14
N GLY A 199 -13.64 -3.86 -17.46
CA GLY A 199 -12.99 -5.16 -17.65
C GLY A 199 -11.48 -5.08 -17.46
N SER A 200 -10.72 -5.78 -18.32
CA SER A 200 -9.25 -5.86 -18.21
C SER A 200 -8.53 -4.51 -18.30
N ALA A 201 -9.07 -3.54 -19.03
CA ALA A 201 -8.48 -2.19 -19.10
C ALA A 201 -8.56 -1.47 -17.75
N GLY A 202 -9.70 -1.55 -17.06
CA GLY A 202 -9.86 -1.00 -15.72
C GLY A 202 -9.00 -1.74 -14.68
N ASP A 203 -8.84 -3.05 -14.83
CA ASP A 203 -7.95 -3.83 -13.97
C ASP A 203 -6.49 -3.39 -14.12
N LEU A 204 -6.03 -3.19 -15.34
CA LEU A 204 -4.68 -2.70 -15.64
C LEU A 204 -4.45 -1.29 -15.05
N GLU A 205 -5.43 -0.40 -15.21
CA GLU A 205 -5.34 0.97 -14.71
C GLU A 205 -5.26 1.00 -13.17
N ARG A 206 -6.11 0.23 -12.46
CA ARG A 206 -6.05 0.09 -11.00
C ARG A 206 -4.74 -0.52 -10.52
N PHE A 207 -4.26 -1.56 -11.20
CA PHE A 207 -2.97 -2.18 -10.93
C PHE A 207 -1.84 -1.15 -11.03
N GLN A 208 -1.72 -0.46 -12.16
CA GLN A 208 -0.67 0.53 -12.38
C GLN A 208 -0.75 1.71 -11.41
N LEU A 209 -1.96 2.22 -11.14
CA LEU A 209 -2.16 3.30 -10.18
C LEU A 209 -1.71 2.89 -8.78
N SER A 210 -2.16 1.73 -8.31
CA SER A 210 -1.86 1.25 -6.96
C SER A 210 -0.37 0.98 -6.77
N LEU A 211 0.30 0.37 -7.75
CA LEU A 211 1.75 0.13 -7.69
C LEU A 211 2.55 1.43 -7.66
N ARG A 212 2.20 2.42 -8.50
CA ARG A 212 2.86 3.74 -8.46
C ARG A 212 2.72 4.39 -7.09
N GLN A 213 1.54 4.28 -6.47
CA GLN A 213 1.33 4.88 -5.14
C GLN A 213 2.07 4.10 -4.04
N MET A 214 2.14 2.77 -4.12
CA MET A 214 2.95 1.96 -3.21
C MET A 214 4.43 2.35 -3.29
N ALA A 215 4.99 2.48 -4.50
CA ALA A 215 6.36 2.91 -4.71
C ALA A 215 6.60 4.33 -4.14
N THR A 216 5.67 5.26 -4.39
CA THR A 216 5.74 6.62 -3.83
C THR A 216 5.74 6.63 -2.31
N ILE A 217 4.91 5.79 -1.66
CA ILE A 217 4.89 5.67 -0.21
C ILE A 217 6.24 5.12 0.28
N ALA A 218 6.71 4.01 -0.28
CA ALA A 218 7.96 3.37 0.11
C ALA A 218 9.16 4.32 -0.04
N GLU A 219 9.26 5.05 -1.16
CA GLU A 219 10.32 6.02 -1.41
C GLU A 219 10.31 7.17 -0.39
N ASN A 220 9.15 7.76 -0.13
CA ASN A 220 9.04 8.84 0.84
C ASN A 220 9.40 8.38 2.26
N GLU A 221 8.96 7.19 2.64
CA GLU A 221 9.19 6.65 3.97
C GLU A 221 10.61 6.10 4.14
N ALA A 222 11.33 5.76 3.08
CA ALA A 222 12.75 5.38 3.14
C ALA A 222 13.63 6.55 3.63
N THR A 223 13.21 7.80 3.41
CA THR A 223 13.92 8.99 3.91
C THR A 223 13.70 9.28 5.40
N ARG A 224 12.74 8.60 6.04
CA ARG A 224 12.34 8.85 7.43
C ARG A 224 12.87 7.73 8.33
N PRO A 225 13.44 8.05 9.51
CA PRO A 225 13.95 7.03 10.42
C PRO A 225 12.81 6.25 11.08
N GLY A 226 13.14 5.08 11.63
CA GLY A 226 12.23 4.24 12.41
C GLY A 226 11.47 3.23 11.59
N ARG A 227 10.80 2.31 12.28
CA ARG A 227 9.95 1.28 11.70
C ARG A 227 8.56 1.85 11.36
N LYS A 228 7.98 1.42 10.24
CA LYS A 228 6.63 1.81 9.80
C LYS A 228 5.77 0.57 9.60
N LEU A 229 4.49 0.72 9.92
CA LEU A 229 3.43 -0.20 9.54
C LEU A 229 2.56 0.47 8.51
N LEU A 230 2.53 -0.06 7.29
CA LEU A 230 1.54 0.32 6.30
C LEU A 230 0.36 -0.67 6.40
N ILE A 231 -0.76 -0.21 6.93
CA ILE A 231 -2.00 -0.98 6.98
C ILE A 231 -2.85 -0.59 5.77
N TRP A 232 -2.87 -1.46 4.77
CA TRP A 232 -3.66 -1.30 3.56
C TRP A 232 -5.09 -1.77 3.83
N VAL A 233 -6.03 -0.84 3.96
CA VAL A 233 -7.46 -1.13 4.21
C VAL A 233 -8.20 -1.17 2.88
N GLY A 234 -8.38 -2.36 2.37
CA GLY A 234 -8.98 -2.66 1.07
C GLY A 234 -8.45 -3.99 0.51
N PRO A 235 -9.06 -4.48 -0.60
CA PRO A 235 -8.71 -5.78 -1.19
C PRO A 235 -7.32 -5.81 -1.86
N GLY A 236 -6.70 -4.65 -2.05
CA GLY A 236 -5.58 -4.47 -2.95
C GLY A 236 -6.04 -4.43 -4.42
N TRP A 237 -5.10 -4.30 -5.30
CA TRP A 237 -5.35 -4.18 -6.74
C TRP A 237 -5.55 -5.54 -7.41
N PRO A 238 -6.19 -5.58 -8.60
CA PRO A 238 -6.42 -6.81 -9.33
C PRO A 238 -5.11 -7.50 -9.72
N MET A 239 -5.05 -8.81 -9.59
CA MET A 239 -4.00 -9.60 -10.21
C MET A 239 -4.32 -9.72 -11.71
N LEU A 240 -3.38 -9.28 -12.54
CA LEU A 240 -3.54 -9.39 -13.98
C LEU A 240 -3.35 -10.85 -14.42
N ASN A 241 -4.25 -11.33 -15.27
CA ASN A 241 -4.18 -12.70 -15.76
C ASN A 241 -3.40 -12.73 -17.08
N SER A 242 -2.38 -13.57 -17.18
CA SER A 242 -1.60 -13.80 -18.40
C SER A 242 -2.48 -14.22 -19.62
N ASN A 243 -3.65 -14.82 -19.37
CA ASN A 243 -4.58 -15.16 -20.44
C ASN A 243 -5.29 -13.93 -21.04
N SER A 244 -5.36 -12.83 -20.31
CA SER A 244 -5.98 -11.57 -20.74
C SER A 244 -4.97 -10.54 -21.24
N PHE A 245 -3.69 -10.74 -20.97
CA PHE A 245 -2.59 -9.83 -21.33
C PHE A 245 -1.41 -10.63 -21.88
N SER A 246 -0.93 -10.22 -23.05
CA SER A 246 0.33 -10.71 -23.59
C SER A 246 1.45 -9.75 -23.19
N PHE A 247 2.37 -10.20 -22.37
CA PHE A 247 3.50 -9.40 -21.92
C PHE A 247 4.71 -9.64 -22.82
N SER A 248 5.29 -8.55 -23.31
CA SER A 248 6.55 -8.60 -24.06
C SER A 248 7.75 -8.75 -23.12
N ASP A 249 8.93 -9.10 -23.66
CA ASP A 249 10.19 -9.12 -22.89
C ASP A 249 10.49 -7.77 -22.23
N LYS A 250 10.05 -6.66 -22.85
CA LYS A 250 10.16 -5.32 -22.29
C LYS A 250 9.28 -5.15 -21.05
N ASP A 251 8.03 -5.64 -21.11
CA ASP A 251 7.11 -5.59 -19.97
C ASP A 251 7.64 -6.44 -18.81
N GLN A 252 8.15 -7.65 -19.10
CA GLN A 252 8.76 -8.52 -18.07
C GLN A 252 9.95 -7.85 -17.40
N ARG A 253 10.81 -7.18 -18.18
CA ARG A 253 11.92 -6.40 -17.61
C ARG A 253 11.42 -5.27 -16.72
N GLN A 254 10.41 -4.52 -17.16
CA GLN A 254 9.81 -3.44 -16.36
C GLN A 254 9.20 -3.98 -15.06
N TYR A 255 8.52 -5.13 -15.09
CA TYR A 255 7.99 -5.76 -13.87
C TYR A 255 9.12 -6.21 -12.95
N PHE A 256 10.20 -6.77 -13.49
CA PHE A 256 11.37 -7.13 -12.71
C PHE A 256 11.98 -5.91 -12.01
N ASP A 257 12.22 -4.83 -12.74
CA ASP A 257 12.75 -3.58 -12.20
C ASP A 257 11.84 -3.04 -11.07
N THR A 258 10.52 -3.13 -11.24
CA THR A 258 9.55 -2.74 -10.21
C THR A 258 9.60 -3.67 -8.98
N ILE A 259 9.78 -4.98 -9.17
CA ILE A 259 9.92 -5.95 -8.07
C ILE A 259 11.19 -5.64 -7.27
N VAL A 260 12.32 -5.41 -7.95
CA VAL A 260 13.61 -5.03 -7.34
C VAL A 260 13.44 -3.75 -6.52
N GLU A 261 12.89 -2.71 -7.15
CA GLU A 261 12.67 -1.41 -6.51
C GLU A 261 11.79 -1.52 -5.26
N LEU A 262 10.61 -2.13 -5.38
CA LEU A 262 9.68 -2.25 -4.24
C LEU A 262 10.27 -3.10 -3.11
N THR A 263 10.92 -4.21 -3.44
CA THR A 263 11.55 -5.08 -2.43
C THR A 263 12.58 -4.29 -1.61
N ASN A 264 13.49 -3.60 -2.28
CA ASN A 264 14.55 -2.85 -1.61
C ASN A 264 13.99 -1.62 -0.89
N LYS A 265 13.09 -0.84 -1.51
CA LYS A 265 12.49 0.36 -0.90
C LYS A 265 11.67 0.05 0.35
N LEU A 266 10.86 -1.00 0.35
CA LEU A 266 10.11 -1.42 1.54
C LEU A 266 11.06 -1.80 2.70
N ARG A 267 12.15 -2.51 2.39
CA ARG A 267 13.17 -2.88 3.36
C ARG A 267 13.92 -1.66 3.89
N GLU A 268 14.40 -0.77 3.02
CA GLU A 268 15.08 0.48 3.37
C GLU A 268 14.19 1.38 4.23
N ALA A 269 12.91 1.49 3.88
CA ALA A 269 11.91 2.19 4.68
C ALA A 269 11.61 1.52 6.02
N ARG A 270 12.09 0.28 6.25
CA ARG A 270 11.72 -0.55 7.40
C ARG A 270 10.19 -0.66 7.53
N MET A 271 9.53 -0.88 6.40
CA MET A 271 8.08 -0.86 6.28
C MET A 271 7.52 -2.28 6.19
N ALA A 272 6.73 -2.66 7.17
CA ALA A 272 5.91 -3.86 7.12
C ALA A 272 4.52 -3.52 6.57
N VAL A 273 4.08 -4.21 5.52
CA VAL A 273 2.77 -4.00 4.88
C VAL A 273 1.77 -5.02 5.44
N TYR A 274 0.64 -4.54 5.94
CA TYR A 274 -0.48 -5.37 6.39
C TYR A 274 -1.66 -5.21 5.45
N SER A 275 -2.35 -6.30 5.14
CA SER A 275 -3.57 -6.28 4.33
C SER A 275 -4.78 -6.56 5.22
N VAL A 276 -5.71 -5.61 5.24
CA VAL A 276 -6.99 -5.66 5.97
C VAL A 276 -8.11 -5.42 4.97
N ALA A 277 -9.03 -6.36 4.83
CA ALA A 277 -10.12 -6.24 3.85
C ALA A 277 -11.45 -6.70 4.43
N PRO A 278 -12.57 -6.01 4.08
CA PRO A 278 -13.91 -6.48 4.45
C PRO A 278 -14.24 -7.82 3.77
N GLU A 279 -15.18 -8.56 4.34
CA GLU A 279 -15.72 -9.77 3.71
C GLU A 279 -16.33 -9.46 2.33
N ASN A 280 -16.36 -10.46 1.48
CA ASN A 280 -16.98 -10.41 0.14
C ASN A 280 -16.41 -9.38 -0.85
N VAL A 281 -15.27 -8.79 -0.54
CA VAL A 281 -14.58 -7.85 -1.45
C VAL A 281 -13.60 -8.59 -2.35
N GLU A 282 -13.10 -9.74 -1.93
CA GLU A 282 -12.33 -10.64 -2.77
C GLU A 282 -13.26 -11.38 -3.73
N SER A 283 -13.55 -10.77 -4.84
CA SER A 283 -14.60 -11.14 -5.80
C SER A 283 -14.37 -12.47 -6.52
N ASP A 284 -13.34 -13.25 -6.18
CA ASP A 284 -13.10 -14.49 -6.91
C ASP A 284 -12.48 -15.57 -6.01
N GLY A 285 -13.31 -16.48 -5.51
CA GLY A 285 -12.85 -17.61 -4.71
C GLY A 285 -11.80 -18.48 -5.42
N ARG A 286 -11.68 -18.39 -6.76
CA ARG A 286 -10.65 -19.05 -7.55
C ARG A 286 -9.31 -18.31 -7.48
N ARG A 287 -9.28 -16.98 -7.25
CA ARG A 287 -8.06 -16.16 -7.17
C ARG A 287 -7.49 -16.08 -5.76
N ARG A 288 -8.23 -16.54 -4.75
CA ARG A 288 -7.85 -16.43 -3.34
C ARG A 288 -6.50 -17.05 -3.00
N PHE A 289 -6.10 -18.08 -3.73
CA PHE A 289 -4.87 -18.86 -3.49
C PHE A 289 -3.77 -18.60 -4.53
N MET A 290 -4.05 -17.88 -5.61
CA MET A 290 -3.07 -17.71 -6.71
C MET A 290 -1.83 -16.92 -6.31
N TYR A 291 -1.90 -16.01 -5.34
CA TYR A 291 -0.72 -15.25 -4.91
C TYR A 291 0.37 -16.15 -4.30
N GLN A 292 0.02 -17.33 -3.80
CA GLN A 292 0.97 -18.28 -3.22
C GLN A 292 1.96 -18.83 -4.25
N ASP A 293 1.59 -18.85 -5.52
CA ASP A 293 2.48 -19.28 -6.61
C ASP A 293 3.62 -18.28 -6.85
N PHE A 294 3.48 -17.05 -6.36
CA PHE A 294 4.40 -15.93 -6.59
C PHE A 294 5.24 -15.56 -5.36
N LEU A 295 5.25 -16.38 -4.31
CA LEU A 295 6.00 -16.11 -3.07
C LEU A 295 7.50 -16.39 -3.17
N LYS A 296 7.96 -17.00 -4.24
CA LYS A 296 9.39 -17.22 -4.46
C LYS A 296 10.02 -15.94 -4.98
N GLY A 297 11.25 -15.66 -4.52
CA GLY A 297 12.03 -14.56 -5.07
C GLY A 297 12.25 -14.69 -6.57
N VAL A 298 12.35 -13.56 -7.24
CA VAL A 298 12.45 -13.48 -8.71
C VAL A 298 13.90 -13.24 -9.11
N PRO A 299 14.63 -14.25 -9.61
CA PRO A 299 16.07 -14.11 -9.86
C PRO A 299 16.43 -13.44 -11.19
N SER A 300 15.46 -13.21 -12.06
CA SER A 300 15.72 -12.60 -13.38
C SER A 300 14.45 -12.09 -14.05
N PRO A 301 14.56 -11.17 -15.03
CA PRO A 301 13.40 -10.63 -15.75
C PRO A 301 12.51 -11.70 -16.38
N ARG A 302 13.08 -12.79 -16.91
CA ARG A 302 12.31 -13.89 -17.52
C ARG A 302 11.41 -14.65 -16.54
N LYS A 303 11.64 -14.49 -15.25
CA LYS A 303 10.85 -15.10 -14.16
C LYS A 303 9.86 -14.11 -13.52
N ALA A 304 9.92 -12.85 -13.94
CA ALA A 304 9.01 -11.84 -13.42
C ALA A 304 7.60 -12.00 -14.00
N ASP A 305 6.62 -11.88 -13.14
CA ASP A 305 5.21 -11.89 -13.45
C ASP A 305 4.50 -10.78 -12.66
N THR A 306 3.37 -10.30 -13.14
CA THR A 306 2.53 -9.31 -12.43
C THR A 306 2.04 -9.83 -11.09
N GLY A 307 1.90 -11.14 -10.94
CA GLY A 307 1.55 -11.80 -9.69
C GLY A 307 2.57 -11.57 -8.57
N ASN A 308 3.86 -11.42 -8.90
CA ASN A 308 4.89 -11.08 -7.90
C ASN A 308 4.68 -9.69 -7.30
N LEU A 309 3.95 -8.82 -7.97
CA LEU A 309 3.59 -7.47 -7.53
C LEU A 309 2.20 -7.41 -6.87
N ALA A 310 1.54 -8.53 -6.62
CA ALA A 310 0.27 -8.54 -5.90
C ALA A 310 0.45 -8.04 -4.46
N LEU A 311 -0.53 -7.29 -3.93
CA LEU A 311 -0.46 -6.77 -2.56
C LEU A 311 -0.13 -7.85 -1.54
N LYS A 312 -0.77 -9.03 -1.63
CA LYS A 312 -0.53 -10.15 -0.69
C LYS A 312 0.89 -10.69 -0.75
N VAL A 313 1.52 -10.68 -1.92
CA VAL A 313 2.93 -11.05 -2.09
C VAL A 313 3.82 -10.02 -1.39
N LEU A 314 3.61 -8.72 -1.65
CA LEU A 314 4.35 -7.64 -1.00
C LEU A 314 4.18 -7.65 0.53
N VAL A 315 2.98 -7.95 1.02
CA VAL A 315 2.70 -8.12 2.45
C VAL A 315 3.62 -9.18 3.06
N LEU A 316 3.67 -10.38 2.47
CA LEU A 316 4.46 -11.48 3.02
C LEU A 316 5.97 -11.24 2.87
N HIS A 317 6.39 -10.57 1.79
CA HIS A 317 7.79 -10.22 1.58
C HIS A 317 8.30 -9.10 2.51
N SER A 318 7.41 -8.25 3.02
CA SER A 318 7.76 -7.12 3.90
C SER A 318 7.65 -7.41 5.40
N SER A 319 7.59 -8.66 5.82
CA SER A 319 7.34 -9.08 7.23
C SER A 319 5.91 -8.83 7.74
N GLY A 320 5.00 -8.39 6.90
CA GLY A 320 3.62 -8.11 7.29
C GLY A 320 2.74 -9.34 7.42
N ARG A 321 1.43 -9.11 7.47
CA ARG A 321 0.43 -10.17 7.63
C ARG A 321 -0.82 -9.87 6.80
N ILE A 322 -1.34 -10.89 6.15
CA ILE A 322 -2.65 -10.87 5.54
C ILE A 322 -3.65 -11.22 6.64
N LEU A 323 -4.47 -10.28 7.05
CA LEU A 323 -5.59 -10.54 7.94
C LEU A 323 -6.75 -11.04 7.07
N GLY A 324 -7.38 -12.11 7.50
CA GLY A 324 -8.48 -12.72 6.75
C GLY A 324 -9.62 -11.72 6.54
N PRO A 325 -10.41 -11.88 5.47
CA PRO A 325 -11.55 -11.02 5.27
C PRO A 325 -12.52 -11.16 6.44
N ASP A 326 -12.83 -10.03 7.08
CA ASP A 326 -13.71 -9.93 8.24
C ASP A 326 -14.35 -8.54 8.25
N ASN A 327 -15.57 -8.44 8.71
CA ASN A 327 -16.28 -7.18 8.80
C ASN A 327 -15.91 -6.34 10.04
N ASN A 328 -15.15 -6.88 10.98
CA ASN A 328 -14.60 -6.12 12.11
C ASN A 328 -13.20 -5.56 11.77
N LEU A 329 -13.15 -4.64 10.80
CA LEU A 329 -11.88 -4.05 10.35
C LEU A 329 -11.17 -3.28 11.47
N ALA A 330 -11.91 -2.67 12.37
CA ALA A 330 -11.32 -1.96 13.51
C ALA A 330 -10.47 -2.90 14.38
N GLU A 331 -10.91 -4.14 14.60
CA GLU A 331 -10.14 -5.14 15.35
C GLU A 331 -8.94 -5.65 14.57
N GLN A 332 -9.07 -5.83 13.26
CA GLN A 332 -7.95 -6.22 12.40
C GLN A 332 -6.85 -5.14 12.40
N ILE A 333 -7.22 -3.85 12.37
CA ILE A 333 -6.29 -2.73 12.47
C ILE A 333 -5.57 -2.78 13.83
N ASN A 334 -6.31 -2.97 14.93
CA ASN A 334 -5.74 -3.12 16.27
C ASN A 334 -4.77 -4.29 16.37
N THR A 335 -5.14 -5.46 15.83
CA THR A 335 -4.28 -6.65 15.78
C THR A 335 -2.96 -6.34 15.07
N SER A 336 -3.02 -5.65 13.92
CA SER A 336 -1.84 -5.25 13.18
C SER A 336 -0.91 -4.34 14.00
N ILE A 337 -1.49 -3.39 14.74
CA ILE A 337 -0.73 -2.43 15.57
C ILE A 337 -0.13 -3.13 16.79
N THR A 338 -0.87 -4.04 17.41
CA THR A 338 -0.39 -4.79 18.59
C THR A 338 0.84 -5.63 18.25
N GLU A 339 0.87 -6.26 17.07
CA GLU A 339 2.03 -7.01 16.59
C GLU A 339 3.26 -6.13 16.32
N ALA A 340 3.08 -4.82 16.14
CA ALA A 340 4.16 -3.90 15.84
C ALA A 340 5.03 -3.53 17.03
N ASN A 341 4.52 -3.64 18.23
CA ASN A 341 5.15 -3.06 19.42
C ASN A 341 6.28 -3.91 20.00
N ALA A 342 6.27 -5.23 19.78
CA ALA A 342 7.32 -6.14 20.23
C ALA A 342 8.02 -6.77 19.02
N PHE A 343 9.29 -6.47 18.82
CA PHE A 343 10.09 -6.96 17.71
C PHE A 343 11.59 -6.88 18.04
N TYR A 344 12.38 -7.53 17.23
CA TYR A 344 13.84 -7.50 17.28
C TYR A 344 14.38 -6.80 16.05
N THR A 345 15.46 -6.05 16.19
CA THR A 345 16.21 -5.52 15.05
C THR A 345 17.56 -6.18 15.01
N ILE A 346 17.90 -6.82 13.91
CA ILE A 346 19.21 -7.39 13.65
C ILE A 346 19.85 -6.72 12.45
N SER A 347 21.19 -6.74 12.38
CA SER A 347 21.88 -6.28 11.17
C SER A 347 22.98 -7.24 10.77
N PHE A 348 23.29 -7.26 9.47
CA PHE A 348 24.35 -8.04 8.87
C PHE A 348 24.95 -7.31 7.67
N ASN A 349 26.12 -7.74 7.21
CA ASN A 349 26.67 -7.27 5.94
C ASN A 349 26.27 -8.26 4.85
N PRO A 350 25.68 -7.79 3.75
CA PRO A 350 25.43 -8.65 2.59
C PRO A 350 26.74 -9.14 1.99
N PRO A 351 26.79 -10.33 1.40
CA PRO A 351 27.94 -10.76 0.61
C PRO A 351 28.09 -9.86 -0.63
N HIS A 352 29.24 -9.90 -1.28
CA HIS A 352 29.44 -9.22 -2.56
C HIS A 352 28.55 -9.89 -3.64
N ALA A 353 27.79 -9.08 -4.38
CA ALA A 353 26.98 -9.59 -5.48
C ALA A 353 27.83 -9.91 -6.71
N GLU A 354 27.52 -11.00 -7.40
CA GLU A 354 28.21 -11.40 -8.64
C GLU A 354 27.70 -10.60 -9.85
N HIS A 355 26.45 -10.12 -9.78
CA HIS A 355 25.82 -9.32 -10.82
C HIS A 355 24.80 -8.33 -10.22
N ALA A 356 24.40 -7.35 -11.01
CA ALA A 356 23.36 -6.41 -10.61
C ALA A 356 22.03 -7.14 -10.38
N ASP A 357 21.28 -6.65 -9.38
CA ASP A 357 19.98 -7.17 -8.99
C ASP A 357 20.00 -8.66 -8.64
N GLU A 358 21.07 -9.11 -7.96
CA GLU A 358 21.17 -10.47 -7.46
C GLU A 358 20.20 -10.68 -6.30
N TYR A 359 19.25 -11.60 -6.46
CA TYR A 359 18.28 -11.90 -5.43
C TYR A 359 18.87 -12.78 -4.33
N HIS A 360 18.69 -12.36 -3.08
CA HIS A 360 19.07 -13.08 -1.87
C HIS A 360 17.83 -13.43 -1.05
N ASP A 361 17.65 -14.72 -0.76
CA ASP A 361 16.60 -15.22 0.13
C ASP A 361 17.04 -15.11 1.59
N LEU A 362 16.23 -14.45 2.41
CA LEU A 362 16.51 -14.24 3.83
C LEU A 362 15.60 -15.09 4.72
N LYS A 363 16.20 -15.78 5.67
CA LYS A 363 15.47 -16.55 6.67
C LYS A 363 16.07 -16.33 8.06
N VAL A 364 15.23 -15.93 9.00
CA VAL A 364 15.58 -15.90 10.40
C VAL A 364 14.92 -17.08 11.09
N GLN A 365 15.69 -17.81 11.88
CA GLN A 365 15.23 -18.93 12.69
C GLN A 365 15.50 -18.62 14.17
N VAL A 366 14.62 -19.12 15.06
CA VAL A 366 14.85 -19.08 16.50
C VAL A 366 15.02 -20.49 17.05
N SER A 367 15.89 -20.66 18.03
CA SER A 367 16.25 -21.96 18.61
C SER A 367 15.11 -22.58 19.43
N GLN A 368 14.19 -21.77 19.95
CA GLN A 368 13.09 -22.25 20.78
C GLN A 368 11.99 -22.86 19.92
N PRO A 369 11.56 -24.12 20.21
CA PRO A 369 10.51 -24.80 19.46
C PRO A 369 9.14 -24.13 19.66
N GLY A 370 8.28 -24.22 18.64
CA GLY A 370 6.91 -23.66 18.69
C GLY A 370 6.82 -22.17 18.41
N LEU A 371 7.96 -21.48 18.21
CA LEU A 371 7.98 -20.08 17.81
C LEU A 371 8.07 -19.95 16.29
N THR A 372 7.43 -18.90 15.77
CA THR A 372 7.48 -18.52 14.36
C THR A 372 8.14 -17.14 14.22
N THR A 373 8.87 -16.96 13.12
CA THR A 373 9.52 -15.69 12.81
C THR A 373 8.95 -15.10 11.53
N ARG A 374 8.81 -13.78 11.50
CA ARG A 374 8.51 -13.01 10.29
C ARG A 374 9.52 -11.89 10.16
N THR A 375 10.09 -11.75 8.99
CA THR A 375 11.01 -10.67 8.59
C THR A 375 10.88 -10.44 7.10
N THR A 376 11.58 -9.46 6.56
CA THR A 376 11.74 -9.30 5.11
C THR A 376 12.30 -10.60 4.53
N SER A 377 11.65 -11.14 3.51
CA SER A 377 11.96 -12.47 2.96
C SER A 377 13.16 -12.49 2.03
N GLY A 378 13.62 -11.34 1.56
CA GLY A 378 14.76 -11.24 0.67
C GLY A 378 15.07 -9.80 0.27
N TYR A 379 16.15 -9.64 -0.49
CA TYR A 379 16.61 -8.36 -1.03
C TYR A 379 17.32 -8.58 -2.36
N TYR A 380 17.47 -7.50 -3.11
CA TYR A 380 18.27 -7.49 -4.32
C TYR A 380 19.57 -6.73 -4.06
N ASN A 381 20.69 -7.42 -4.25
CA ASN A 381 22.02 -6.90 -4.00
C ASN A 381 22.65 -6.32 -5.27
N GLN A 382 23.62 -5.43 -5.08
CA GLN A 382 24.37 -4.79 -6.15
C GLN A 382 25.87 -5.12 -5.98
N PRO A 383 26.66 -5.20 -7.07
CA PRO A 383 28.11 -5.43 -7.03
C PRO A 383 28.90 -4.39 -6.25
#